data_ebb5ef05c97dc6fa2c37beaa1ed7a7ea
#
_entry.id   ebb5ef05c97dc6fa2c37beaa1ed7a7ea
#
_cell.length_a   1.000
_cell.length_b   1.000
_cell.length_c   1.000
_cell.angle_alpha   90.00
_cell.angle_beta   90.00
_cell.angle_gamma   90.00
#
_symmetry.space_group_name_H-M   'P 1'
#
loop_
_entity.id
_entity.type
_entity.pdbx_description
1 polymer ?
#
loop_
_entity_poly.entity_id
_entity_poly.type
_entity_poly.pdbx_seq_one_letter_code
_entity_poly.pdbx_strand_id
1 'polypeptide(L)'
;MRTHRKFVATYIMASRRNGTLYTGVCANLPARVWKHRTGAFEGFSKRHGCTRLVWFQRHAWVVDAIRHETRIKGWKRDWKLRLIEEANPDWRDLAAEWFPENDPDWVPPEEPD
;
A
#
# COMPACT_ATOMS: atom_id res chain seq x y z
N MET A 1 13.24 13.08 13.22
CA MET A 1 13.40 12.92 11.77
C MET A 1 12.03 12.83 11.12
N ARG A 2 11.77 13.68 10.19
CA ARG A 2 10.43 13.79 9.56
C ARG A 2 10.36 13.30 8.13
N THR A 3 11.47 12.84 7.62
CA THR A 3 11.51 12.41 6.23
C THR A 3 10.89 11.03 6.07
N HIS A 4 10.12 10.88 5.02
CA HIS A 4 9.58 9.61 4.61
C HIS A 4 10.54 8.98 3.63
N ARG A 5 11.09 7.84 4.01
CA ARG A 5 12.01 7.12 3.16
C ARG A 5 11.25 6.48 2.03
N LYS A 6 11.43 6.98 0.82
CA LYS A 6 10.74 6.40 -0.33
C LYS A 6 11.40 5.10 -0.75
N PHE A 7 10.58 4.17 -1.21
CA PHE A 7 11.07 2.91 -1.75
C PHE A 7 10.07 2.34 -2.74
N VAL A 8 10.60 1.55 -3.69
CA VAL A 8 9.81 0.88 -4.70
C VAL A 8 9.17 -0.36 -4.06
N ALA A 9 7.90 -0.57 -4.34
CA ALA A 9 7.19 -1.71 -3.79
C ALA A 9 6.01 -2.14 -4.63
N THR A 10 5.70 -3.43 -4.52
CA THR A 10 4.40 -3.99 -4.88
C THR A 10 3.62 -4.07 -3.58
N TYR A 11 2.33 -3.74 -3.60
CA TYR A 11 1.57 -3.64 -2.36
C TYR A 11 0.11 -4.02 -2.56
N ILE A 12 -0.55 -4.33 -1.44
CA ILE A 12 -2.00 -4.58 -1.43
C ILE A 12 -2.64 -3.70 -0.35
N MET A 13 -3.64 -2.94 -0.77
CA MET A 13 -4.50 -2.20 0.14
C MET A 13 -5.80 -2.95 0.31
N ALA A 14 -6.43 -2.84 1.47
CA ALA A 14 -7.71 -3.47 1.72
C ALA A 14 -8.68 -2.48 2.37
N SER A 15 -9.96 -2.69 2.15
CA SER A 15 -11.00 -1.92 2.83
C SER A 15 -11.14 -2.34 4.29
N ARG A 16 -10.95 -3.62 4.56
CA ARG A 16 -11.02 -4.21 5.89
C ARG A 16 -10.54 -5.64 5.78
N ARG A 17 -10.51 -6.35 6.92
CA ARG A 17 -10.17 -7.77 6.91
C ARG A 17 -11.14 -8.53 5.98
N ASN A 18 -10.58 -9.33 5.07
CA ASN A 18 -11.35 -10.08 4.07
C ASN A 18 -12.23 -9.20 3.18
N GLY A 19 -11.94 -7.90 3.12
CA GLY A 19 -12.69 -6.96 2.30
C GLY A 19 -12.18 -6.86 0.88
N THR A 20 -12.48 -5.74 0.24
CA THR A 20 -12.01 -5.46 -1.10
C THR A 20 -10.51 -5.24 -1.11
N LEU A 21 -9.83 -5.78 -2.11
CA LEU A 21 -8.38 -5.68 -2.25
C LEU A 21 -8.02 -4.83 -3.46
N TYR A 22 -6.96 -4.04 -3.31
CA TYR A 22 -6.37 -3.28 -4.40
C TYR A 22 -4.88 -3.60 -4.46
N THR A 23 -4.42 -4.14 -5.58
CA THR A 23 -3.00 -4.45 -5.79
C THR A 23 -2.37 -3.37 -6.65
N GLY A 24 -1.24 -2.83 -6.22
CA GLY A 24 -0.58 -1.78 -6.94
C GLY A 24 0.94 -1.89 -6.91
N VAL A 25 1.58 -1.00 -7.65
CA VAL A 25 3.03 -0.86 -7.70
C VAL A 25 3.35 0.63 -7.68
N CYS A 26 4.46 0.98 -7.03
CA CYS A 26 4.84 2.39 -6.91
C CYS A 26 6.34 2.54 -6.68
N ALA A 27 6.82 3.75 -6.94
CA ALA A 27 8.22 4.10 -6.67
C ALA A 27 8.41 4.67 -5.25
N ASN A 28 7.32 5.06 -4.60
CA ASN A 28 7.36 5.65 -3.26
C ASN A 28 6.14 5.18 -2.48
N LEU A 29 6.30 4.09 -1.73
CA LEU A 29 5.16 3.50 -1.04
C LEU A 29 4.55 4.42 0.03
N PRO A 30 5.34 5.08 0.89
CA PRO A 30 4.71 5.96 1.89
C PRO A 30 3.82 7.03 1.26
N ALA A 31 4.27 7.70 0.20
CA ALA A 31 3.47 8.71 -0.48
C ALA A 31 2.23 8.11 -1.12
N ARG A 32 2.37 6.92 -1.72
CA ARG A 32 1.25 6.26 -2.37
C ARG A 32 0.18 5.83 -1.35
N VAL A 33 0.61 5.29 -0.20
CA VAL A 33 -0.33 4.91 0.87
C VAL A 33 -1.04 6.15 1.42
N TRP A 34 -0.32 7.25 1.56
CA TRP A 34 -0.94 8.50 1.99
C TRP A 34 -2.07 8.92 1.05
N LYS A 35 -1.83 8.82 -0.26
CA LYS A 35 -2.86 9.13 -1.25
C LYS A 35 -4.08 8.23 -1.14
N HIS A 36 -3.86 6.93 -0.92
CA HIS A 36 -4.99 6.01 -0.72
C HIS A 36 -5.76 6.35 0.55
N ARG A 37 -5.03 6.64 1.62
CA ARG A 37 -5.63 6.93 2.92
C ARG A 37 -6.48 8.20 2.91
N THR A 38 -6.02 9.22 2.19
CA THR A 38 -6.70 10.50 2.14
C THR A 38 -7.72 10.61 1.01
N GLY A 39 -7.81 9.59 0.17
CA GLY A 39 -8.73 9.62 -0.96
C GLY A 39 -8.28 10.51 -2.10
N ALA A 40 -6.98 10.84 -2.16
CA ALA A 40 -6.43 11.67 -3.23
C ALA A 40 -6.40 10.98 -4.58
N PHE A 41 -6.46 9.64 -4.58
CA PHE A 41 -6.58 8.86 -5.82
C PHE A 41 -8.04 8.71 -6.21
N GLU A 42 -8.32 8.98 -7.47
CA GLU A 42 -9.59 8.64 -8.06
C GLU A 42 -9.58 7.15 -8.47
N GLY A 43 -10.76 6.55 -8.52
CA GLY A 43 -10.92 5.22 -9.07
C GLY A 43 -11.25 4.16 -8.05
N PHE A 44 -10.86 2.91 -8.37
CA PHE A 44 -11.29 1.71 -7.64
C PHE A 44 -10.99 1.78 -6.14
N SER A 45 -9.75 2.10 -5.80
CA SER A 45 -9.32 2.13 -4.39
C SER A 45 -10.17 3.10 -3.56
N LYS A 46 -10.41 4.30 -4.10
CA LYS A 46 -11.20 5.31 -3.42
C LYS A 46 -12.65 4.88 -3.29
N ARG A 47 -13.23 4.38 -4.38
CA ARG A 47 -14.64 3.96 -4.38
C ARG A 47 -14.93 2.84 -3.39
N HIS A 48 -13.95 1.97 -3.16
CA HIS A 48 -14.12 0.81 -2.29
C HIS A 48 -13.48 0.99 -0.91
N GLY A 49 -12.96 2.17 -0.62
CA GLY A 49 -12.41 2.47 0.69
C GLY A 49 -11.18 1.66 1.05
N CYS A 50 -10.32 1.35 0.07
CA CYS A 50 -9.12 0.56 0.32
C CYS A 50 -8.03 1.45 0.91
N THR A 51 -8.12 1.71 2.21
CA THR A 51 -7.23 2.65 2.92
C THR A 51 -6.24 1.98 3.84
N ARG A 52 -6.34 0.65 4.03
CA ARG A 52 -5.48 -0.10 4.94
C ARG A 52 -4.41 -0.83 4.14
N LEU A 53 -3.14 -0.61 4.49
CA LEU A 53 -2.03 -1.33 3.86
C LEU A 53 -1.88 -2.67 4.57
N VAL A 54 -2.15 -3.78 3.86
CA VAL A 54 -2.13 -5.10 4.47
C VAL A 54 -0.97 -5.97 4.04
N TRP A 55 -0.29 -5.60 2.96
CA TRP A 55 0.87 -6.35 2.47
C TRP A 55 1.69 -5.47 1.54
N PHE A 56 3.02 -5.62 1.59
CA PHE A 56 3.89 -5.03 0.58
C PHE A 56 5.21 -5.80 0.53
N GLN A 57 5.87 -5.67 -0.62
CA GLN A 57 7.21 -6.18 -0.80
C GLN A 57 8.05 -5.13 -1.50
N ARG A 58 9.19 -4.80 -0.90
CA ARG A 58 10.13 -3.86 -1.48
C ARG A 58 10.90 -4.53 -2.61
N HIS A 59 11.27 -3.74 -3.60
CA HIS A 59 12.09 -4.19 -4.72
C HIS A 59 13.21 -3.19 -4.97
N ALA A 60 14.36 -3.69 -5.40
CA ALA A 60 15.46 -2.83 -5.78
C ALA A 60 15.17 -2.11 -7.10
N TRP A 61 14.39 -2.76 -7.98
CA TRP A 61 14.13 -2.24 -9.32
C TRP A 61 12.64 -2.17 -9.61
N VAL A 62 12.25 -1.09 -10.28
CA VAL A 62 10.83 -0.89 -10.64
C VAL A 62 10.31 -2.02 -11.52
N VAL A 63 11.15 -2.52 -12.44
CA VAL A 63 10.70 -3.56 -13.35
C VAL A 63 10.30 -4.84 -12.60
N ASP A 64 11.02 -5.18 -11.54
CA ASP A 64 10.67 -6.36 -10.74
C ASP A 64 9.37 -6.16 -9.98
N ALA A 65 9.16 -4.94 -9.49
CA ALA A 65 7.91 -4.60 -8.80
C ALA A 65 6.72 -4.70 -9.75
N ILE A 66 6.88 -4.22 -10.97
CA ILE A 66 5.82 -4.28 -11.98
C ILE A 66 5.49 -5.72 -12.33
N ARG A 67 6.51 -6.57 -12.52
CA ARG A 67 6.31 -7.99 -12.81
C ARG A 67 5.56 -8.68 -11.69
N HIS A 68 5.93 -8.37 -10.44
CA HIS A 68 5.29 -8.96 -9.28
C HIS A 68 3.83 -8.52 -9.18
N GLU A 69 3.56 -7.25 -9.39
CA GLU A 69 2.20 -6.71 -9.37
C GLU A 69 1.33 -7.39 -10.42
N THR A 70 1.85 -7.52 -11.65
CA THR A 70 1.13 -8.16 -12.75
C THR A 70 0.79 -9.61 -12.41
N ARG A 71 1.76 -10.32 -11.80
CA ARG A 71 1.55 -11.71 -11.39
C ARG A 71 0.47 -11.81 -10.33
N ILE A 72 0.54 -11.00 -9.30
CA ILE A 72 -0.43 -11.03 -8.20
C ILE A 72 -1.83 -10.68 -8.70
N LYS A 73 -1.94 -9.72 -9.59
CA LYS A 73 -3.25 -9.34 -10.14
C LYS A 73 -3.93 -10.49 -10.87
N GLY A 74 -3.15 -11.39 -11.45
CA GLY A 74 -3.68 -12.57 -12.13
C GLY A 74 -4.08 -13.71 -11.21
N TRP A 75 -3.76 -13.62 -9.93
CA TRP A 75 -4.06 -14.69 -8.99
C TRP A 75 -5.53 -14.73 -8.62
N LYS A 76 -6.02 -15.92 -8.25
CA LYS A 76 -7.30 -16.06 -7.60
C LYS A 76 -7.29 -15.36 -6.25
N ARG A 77 -8.46 -14.94 -5.81
CA ARG A 77 -8.57 -14.23 -4.52
C ARG A 77 -7.96 -15.02 -3.37
N ASP A 78 -8.17 -16.34 -3.32
CA ASP A 78 -7.64 -17.17 -2.23
C ASP A 78 -6.13 -17.07 -2.11
N TRP A 79 -5.42 -16.97 -3.22
CA TRP A 79 -3.98 -16.85 -3.20
C TRP A 79 -3.53 -15.48 -2.67
N LYS A 80 -4.29 -14.45 -2.99
CA LYS A 80 -4.00 -13.11 -2.46
C LYS A 80 -4.21 -13.08 -0.95
N LEU A 81 -5.30 -13.70 -0.48
CA LEU A 81 -5.58 -13.78 0.96
C LEU A 81 -4.46 -14.53 1.68
N ARG A 82 -4.00 -15.63 1.09
CA ARG A 82 -2.89 -16.39 1.68
C ARG A 82 -1.62 -15.57 1.75
N LEU A 83 -1.29 -14.86 0.69
CA LEU A 83 -0.12 -13.99 0.67
C LEU A 83 -0.15 -12.98 1.81
N ILE A 84 -1.30 -12.34 2.01
CA ILE A 84 -1.49 -11.37 3.08
C ILE A 84 -1.31 -12.05 4.43
N GLU A 85 -2.00 -13.17 4.66
CA GLU A 85 -2.07 -13.78 5.98
C GLU A 85 -0.78 -14.46 6.40
N GLU A 86 0.05 -14.89 5.46
CA GLU A 86 1.36 -15.43 5.80
C GLU A 86 2.26 -14.39 6.46
N ALA A 87 2.14 -13.13 6.05
CA ALA A 87 2.97 -12.05 6.58
C ALA A 87 2.23 -11.21 7.62
N ASN A 88 0.90 -11.18 7.55
CA ASN A 88 0.09 -10.28 8.37
C ASN A 88 -1.24 -10.98 8.73
N PRO A 89 -1.18 -12.00 9.60
CA PRO A 89 -2.36 -12.81 9.90
C PRO A 89 -3.52 -12.02 10.50
N ASP A 90 -3.25 -10.91 11.15
CA ASP A 90 -4.28 -10.09 11.77
C ASP A 90 -4.82 -8.97 10.87
N TRP A 91 -4.31 -8.89 9.65
CA TRP A 91 -4.74 -7.83 8.71
C TRP A 91 -4.56 -6.43 9.27
N ARG A 92 -3.47 -6.23 10.02
CA ARG A 92 -3.19 -4.90 10.58
C ARG A 92 -2.84 -3.93 9.47
N ASP A 93 -3.11 -2.66 9.71
CA ASP A 93 -2.64 -1.60 8.83
C ASP A 93 -1.13 -1.44 9.07
N LEU A 94 -0.33 -1.92 8.14
CA LEU A 94 1.12 -1.90 8.26
C LEU A 94 1.69 -0.48 8.23
N ALA A 95 0.89 0.50 7.79
CA ALA A 95 1.30 1.90 7.73
C ALA A 95 0.69 2.72 8.87
N ALA A 96 0.16 2.08 9.91
CA ALA A 96 -0.57 2.77 10.97
C ALA A 96 0.26 3.87 11.64
N GLU A 97 1.57 3.68 11.75
CA GLU A 97 2.43 4.62 12.45
C GLU A 97 3.34 5.41 11.50
N TRP A 98 3.10 5.32 10.20
CA TRP A 98 3.92 6.03 9.22
C TRP A 98 3.64 7.53 9.16
N PHE A 99 2.48 7.96 9.63
CA PHE A 99 2.01 9.32 9.45
C PHE A 99 1.66 9.93 10.81
N PRO A 100 2.67 10.38 11.58
CA PRO A 100 2.43 10.93 12.92
C PRO A 100 1.89 12.36 12.84
N GLU A 101 0.66 12.50 12.43
CA GLU A 101 0.01 13.77 12.16
C GLU A 101 -0.06 14.69 13.38
N ASN A 102 0.12 14.13 14.58
CA ASN A 102 0.13 14.92 15.82
C ASN A 102 1.46 15.61 16.06
N ASP A 103 2.51 15.23 15.32
CA ASP A 103 3.83 15.85 15.45
C ASP A 103 3.80 17.18 14.68
N PRO A 104 4.05 18.33 15.36
CA PRO A 104 3.99 19.63 14.68
C PRO A 104 5.01 19.79 13.56
N ASP A 105 6.07 18.98 13.57
CA ASP A 105 7.09 19.02 12.53
C ASP A 105 6.82 18.05 11.38
N TRP A 106 5.75 17.27 11.48
CA TRP A 106 5.43 16.28 10.46
C TRP A 106 4.88 16.95 9.20
N VAL A 107 5.34 16.45 8.07
CA VAL A 107 4.90 16.92 6.75
C VAL A 107 4.43 15.72 5.95
N PRO A 108 3.28 15.80 5.27
CA PRO A 108 2.81 14.70 4.45
C PRO A 108 3.81 14.35 3.35
N PRO A 109 3.97 13.06 3.05
CA PRO A 109 4.86 12.66 1.96
C PRO A 109 4.30 13.10 0.61
N GLU A 110 5.19 13.50 -0.28
CA GLU A 110 4.83 13.90 -1.63
C GLU A 110 5.36 12.89 -2.63
N GLU A 111 4.58 12.66 -3.67
CA GLU A 111 4.98 11.81 -4.77
C GLU A 111 4.93 12.65 -6.04
N PRO A 112 6.05 12.82 -6.74
CA PRO A 112 6.03 13.55 -8.01
C PRO A 112 5.23 12.77 -9.03
N ASP A 113 4.60 13.51 -9.90
CA ASP A 113 3.76 12.93 -10.95
C ASP A 113 4.58 12.15 -11.99
#